data_dc6e809a7201b6c4f981b94d461ab012
#
_entry.id   dc6e809a7201b6c4f981b94d461ab012
#
_cell.length_a   1.000
_cell.length_b   1.000
_cell.length_c   1.000
_cell.angle_alpha   90.00
_cell.angle_beta   90.00
_cell.angle_gamma   90.00
#
_symmetry.space_group_name_H-M   'P 1'
#
loop_
_entity.id
_entity.type
_entity.pdbx_description
1 polymer ?
#
loop_
_entity_poly.entity_id
_entity_poly.type
_entity_poly.pdbx_seq_one_letter_code
_entity_poly.pdbx_strand_id
1 'polypeptide(L)'
;MKTANIMAQDAAILCDHGLQAYMAQDYQTAIPYYQASVQLGSSAAMCNLGYCYYYGRGVKRDKELARYYWETSAVLGEAASTYKLGDMHRNGDIEANESVAWLYYCRAWQLSQNEKDILNYPNVCLRLARYGAGRLTVGQRAFFAAEAVHWFEERIQMGDVYSDESLAQAKRLYEELTPAVL
;
A
#
# COMPACT_ATOMS: atom_id res chain seq x y z
N MET A 1 -19.09 23.22 7.06
CA MET A 1 -17.83 22.78 7.68
C MET A 1 -18.03 21.78 8.83
N LYS A 2 -18.87 22.03 9.86
CA LYS A 2 -19.07 21.07 10.98
C LYS A 2 -19.61 19.71 10.53
N THR A 3 -20.60 19.65 9.63
CA THR A 3 -21.23 18.40 9.14
C THR A 3 -20.23 17.54 8.36
N ALA A 4 -19.39 18.13 7.48
CA ALA A 4 -18.38 17.40 6.73
C ALA A 4 -17.30 16.80 7.65
N ASN A 5 -16.94 17.49 8.72
CA ASN A 5 -15.97 16.99 9.70
C ASN A 5 -16.53 15.82 10.52
N ILE A 6 -17.82 15.85 10.88
CA ILE A 6 -18.50 14.75 11.56
C ILE A 6 -18.55 13.51 10.65
N MET A 7 -18.96 13.66 9.37
CA MET A 7 -19.01 12.56 8.41
C MET A 7 -17.63 11.92 8.17
N ALA A 8 -16.58 12.72 8.09
CA ALA A 8 -15.21 12.23 7.94
C ALA A 8 -14.76 11.44 9.19
N GLN A 9 -15.15 11.89 10.39
CA GLN A 9 -14.83 11.20 11.63
C GLN A 9 -15.59 9.87 11.74
N ASP A 10 -16.86 9.84 11.38
CA ASP A 10 -17.66 8.59 11.33
C ASP A 10 -17.09 7.61 10.30
N ALA A 11 -16.63 8.11 9.13
CA ALA A 11 -15.99 7.31 8.11
C ALA A 11 -14.70 6.63 8.63
N ALA A 12 -13.88 7.38 9.37
CA ALA A 12 -12.64 6.83 9.96
C ALA A 12 -12.95 5.75 11.00
N ILE A 13 -13.90 5.99 11.92
CA ILE A 13 -14.31 5.01 12.95
C ILE A 13 -14.81 3.72 12.30
N LEU A 14 -15.64 3.82 11.26
CA LEU A 14 -16.12 2.64 10.55
C LEU A 14 -14.99 1.90 9.84
N CYS A 15 -14.05 2.63 9.22
CA CYS A 15 -12.88 2.02 8.61
C CYS A 15 -12.03 1.25 9.64
N ASP A 16 -11.82 1.81 10.83
CA ASP A 16 -11.05 1.19 11.92
C ASP A 16 -11.73 -0.07 12.44
N HIS A 17 -13.07 -0.06 12.63
CA HIS A 17 -13.80 -1.28 12.98
C HIS A 17 -13.66 -2.38 11.93
N GLY A 18 -13.73 -1.99 10.64
CA GLY A 18 -13.48 -2.90 9.53
C GLY A 18 -12.05 -3.47 9.56
N LEU A 19 -11.05 -2.63 9.85
CA LEU A 19 -9.67 -3.04 9.97
C LEU A 19 -9.45 -4.02 11.14
N GLN A 20 -10.04 -3.75 12.30
CA GLN A 20 -9.97 -4.65 13.45
C GLN A 20 -10.54 -6.04 13.12
N ALA A 21 -11.71 -6.10 12.49
CA ALA A 21 -12.32 -7.35 12.04
C ALA A 21 -11.45 -8.05 10.99
N TYR A 22 -10.89 -7.30 10.03
CA TYR A 22 -9.99 -7.84 9.00
C TYR A 22 -8.72 -8.44 9.61
N MET A 23 -8.10 -7.78 10.59
CA MET A 23 -6.92 -8.27 11.31
C MET A 23 -7.22 -9.53 12.12
N ALA A 24 -8.43 -9.64 12.67
CA ALA A 24 -8.94 -10.85 13.31
C ALA A 24 -9.34 -11.95 12.31
N GLN A 25 -9.14 -11.74 11.00
CA GLN A 25 -9.55 -12.60 9.89
C GLN A 25 -11.07 -12.80 9.79
N ASP A 26 -11.85 -12.02 10.50
CA ASP A 26 -13.32 -11.97 10.36
C ASP A 26 -13.68 -11.05 9.18
N TYR A 27 -13.43 -11.55 7.99
CA TYR A 27 -13.64 -10.78 6.76
C TYR A 27 -15.13 -10.51 6.49
N GLN A 28 -16.03 -11.38 6.97
CA GLN A 28 -17.46 -11.20 6.81
C GLN A 28 -17.97 -9.99 7.58
N THR A 29 -17.43 -9.73 8.77
CA THR A 29 -17.70 -8.54 9.57
C THR A 29 -16.97 -7.31 9.02
N ALA A 30 -15.75 -7.46 8.48
CA ALA A 30 -14.98 -6.34 7.94
C ALA A 30 -15.67 -5.65 6.75
N ILE A 31 -16.23 -6.43 5.80
CA ILE A 31 -16.83 -5.92 4.56
C ILE A 31 -17.93 -4.89 4.79
N PRO A 32 -18.98 -5.15 5.60
CA PRO A 32 -20.03 -4.16 5.87
C PRO A 32 -19.50 -2.85 6.45
N TYR A 33 -18.53 -2.91 7.36
CA TYR A 33 -17.90 -1.72 7.92
C TYR A 33 -17.15 -0.90 6.86
N TYR A 34 -16.38 -1.55 6.00
CA TYR A 34 -15.71 -0.85 4.89
C TYR A 34 -16.73 -0.24 3.91
N GLN A 35 -17.80 -0.98 3.57
CA GLN A 35 -18.85 -0.47 2.69
C GLN A 35 -19.54 0.76 3.28
N ALA A 36 -19.87 0.74 4.56
CA ALA A 36 -20.46 1.90 5.25
C ALA A 36 -19.49 3.10 5.27
N SER A 37 -18.21 2.86 5.52
CA SER A 37 -17.17 3.89 5.48
C SER A 37 -16.99 4.49 4.07
N VAL A 38 -17.07 3.67 3.01
CA VAL A 38 -17.02 4.13 1.60
C VAL A 38 -18.21 5.04 1.27
N GLN A 39 -19.42 4.75 1.79
CA GLN A 39 -20.58 5.63 1.60
C GLN A 39 -20.36 7.03 2.20
N LEU A 40 -19.47 7.15 3.18
CA LEU A 40 -19.05 8.43 3.76
C LEU A 40 -17.79 9.01 3.08
N GLY A 41 -17.30 8.41 2.00
CA GLY A 41 -16.21 8.92 1.18
C GLY A 41 -14.79 8.53 1.62
N SER A 42 -14.62 7.53 2.48
CA SER A 42 -13.31 7.08 2.96
C SER A 42 -12.44 6.46 1.86
N SER A 43 -11.33 7.11 1.50
CA SER A 43 -10.32 6.55 0.59
C SER A 43 -9.64 5.31 1.17
N ALA A 44 -9.37 5.29 2.48
CA ALA A 44 -8.77 4.15 3.16
C ALA A 44 -9.69 2.92 3.12
N ALA A 45 -11.01 3.09 3.34
CA ALA A 45 -11.95 1.99 3.22
C ALA A 45 -12.09 1.47 1.78
N MET A 46 -12.04 2.37 0.78
CA MET A 46 -11.97 1.96 -0.64
C MET A 46 -10.71 1.12 -0.89
N CYS A 47 -9.55 1.55 -0.38
CA CYS A 47 -8.31 0.79 -0.46
C CYS A 47 -8.48 -0.62 0.13
N ASN A 48 -9.06 -0.73 1.33
CA ASN A 48 -9.26 -2.00 2.03
C ASN A 48 -10.26 -2.92 1.30
N LEU A 49 -11.33 -2.38 0.72
CA LEU A 49 -12.21 -3.16 -0.16
C LEU A 49 -11.48 -3.66 -1.41
N GLY A 50 -10.61 -2.84 -1.99
CA GLY A 50 -9.73 -3.27 -3.08
C GLY A 50 -8.90 -4.50 -2.70
N TYR A 51 -8.32 -4.54 -1.50
CA TYR A 51 -7.63 -5.72 -0.98
C TYR A 51 -8.57 -6.92 -0.82
N CYS A 52 -9.75 -6.71 -0.25
CA CYS A 52 -10.73 -7.79 -0.05
C CYS A 52 -11.09 -8.45 -1.38
N TYR A 53 -11.41 -7.67 -2.41
CA TYR A 53 -11.74 -8.19 -3.74
C TYR A 53 -10.55 -8.79 -4.47
N TYR A 54 -9.35 -8.19 -4.36
CA TYR A 54 -8.15 -8.72 -5.02
C TYR A 54 -7.76 -10.10 -4.52
N TYR A 55 -7.86 -10.33 -3.21
CA TYR A 55 -7.49 -11.61 -2.57
C TYR A 55 -8.68 -12.55 -2.34
N GLY A 56 -9.91 -12.10 -2.52
CA GLY A 56 -11.12 -12.88 -2.23
C GLY A 56 -11.38 -13.06 -0.73
N ARG A 57 -11.07 -12.05 0.09
CA ARG A 57 -11.23 -12.08 1.54
C ARG A 57 -12.63 -11.59 1.93
N GLY A 58 -13.48 -12.51 2.39
CA GLY A 58 -14.88 -12.24 2.74
C GLY A 58 -15.82 -12.01 1.54
N VAL A 59 -15.27 -11.98 0.32
CA VAL A 59 -16.00 -11.78 -0.94
C VAL A 59 -15.43 -12.69 -2.02
N LYS A 60 -16.21 -12.93 -3.08
CA LYS A 60 -15.66 -13.58 -4.29
C LYS A 60 -14.54 -12.71 -4.86
N ARG A 61 -13.41 -13.35 -5.20
CA ARG A 61 -12.29 -12.64 -5.84
C ARG A 61 -12.72 -11.99 -7.13
N ASP A 62 -12.42 -10.68 -7.26
CA ASP A 62 -12.73 -9.88 -8.43
C ASP A 62 -11.65 -8.80 -8.61
N LYS A 63 -10.72 -9.02 -9.56
CA LYS A 63 -9.61 -8.09 -9.79
C LYS A 63 -10.06 -6.79 -10.46
N GLU A 64 -11.11 -6.82 -11.26
CA GLU A 64 -11.65 -5.61 -11.91
C GLU A 64 -12.31 -4.69 -10.88
N LEU A 65 -13.07 -5.27 -9.95
CA LEU A 65 -13.66 -4.48 -8.86
C LEU A 65 -12.59 -3.98 -7.90
N ALA A 66 -11.54 -4.76 -7.64
CA ALA A 66 -10.39 -4.31 -6.87
C ALA A 66 -9.70 -3.12 -7.53
N ARG A 67 -9.49 -3.17 -8.86
CA ARG A 67 -8.95 -2.07 -9.66
C ARG A 67 -9.81 -0.82 -9.52
N TYR A 68 -11.11 -0.94 -9.72
CA TYR A 68 -12.05 0.18 -9.57
C TYR A 68 -11.95 0.88 -8.22
N TYR A 69 -11.91 0.10 -7.13
CA TYR A 69 -11.75 0.65 -5.78
C TYR A 69 -10.40 1.33 -5.60
N TRP A 70 -9.30 0.74 -6.09
CA TRP A 70 -7.98 1.35 -5.99
C TRP A 70 -7.82 2.58 -6.88
N GLU A 71 -8.40 2.62 -8.08
CA GLU A 71 -8.41 3.81 -8.93
C GLU A 71 -9.14 4.97 -8.25
N THR A 72 -10.33 4.71 -7.70
CA THR A 72 -11.11 5.72 -6.98
C THR A 72 -10.36 6.23 -5.75
N SER A 73 -9.79 5.34 -4.97
CA SER A 73 -9.01 5.67 -3.77
C SER A 73 -7.72 6.45 -4.10
N ALA A 74 -7.01 6.06 -5.16
CA ALA A 74 -5.78 6.73 -5.61
C ALA A 74 -6.04 8.18 -6.09
N VAL A 75 -7.20 8.44 -6.72
CA VAL A 75 -7.63 9.80 -7.10
C VAL A 75 -7.81 10.67 -5.84
N LEU A 76 -8.23 10.08 -4.73
CA LEU A 76 -8.36 10.75 -3.44
C LEU A 76 -7.03 10.88 -2.67
N GLY A 77 -5.91 10.44 -3.28
CA GLY A 77 -4.57 10.62 -2.72
C GLY A 77 -4.06 9.46 -1.85
N GLU A 78 -4.72 8.31 -1.87
CA GLU A 78 -4.30 7.14 -1.09
C GLU A 78 -3.04 6.48 -1.69
N ALA A 79 -1.93 6.53 -0.96
CA ALA A 79 -0.65 5.99 -1.41
C ALA A 79 -0.68 4.46 -1.59
N ALA A 80 -1.38 3.75 -0.69
CA ALA A 80 -1.52 2.30 -0.77
C ALA A 80 -2.20 1.86 -2.06
N SER A 81 -3.32 2.46 -2.41
CA SER A 81 -4.04 2.18 -3.65
C SER A 81 -3.20 2.52 -4.87
N THR A 82 -2.46 3.62 -4.81
CA THR A 82 -1.60 4.07 -5.90
C THR A 82 -0.51 3.05 -6.23
N TYR A 83 0.24 2.54 -5.23
CA TYR A 83 1.25 1.53 -5.55
C TYR A 83 0.65 0.16 -5.91
N LYS A 84 -0.55 -0.17 -5.43
CA LYS A 84 -1.24 -1.41 -5.83
C LYS A 84 -1.65 -1.40 -7.30
N LEU A 85 -2.04 -0.27 -7.84
CA LEU A 85 -2.23 -0.12 -9.30
C LEU A 85 -0.92 -0.36 -10.07
N GLY A 86 0.19 0.14 -9.55
CA GLY A 86 1.52 -0.17 -10.09
C GLY A 86 1.82 -1.68 -10.06
N ASP A 87 1.50 -2.35 -8.95
CA ASP A 87 1.65 -3.81 -8.82
C ASP A 87 0.78 -4.55 -9.86
N MET A 88 -0.46 -4.10 -10.11
CA MET A 88 -1.34 -4.72 -11.11
C MET A 88 -0.78 -4.63 -12.53
N HIS A 89 -0.27 -3.46 -12.95
CA HIS A 89 0.40 -3.29 -14.25
C HIS A 89 1.67 -4.14 -14.36
N ARG A 90 2.43 -4.24 -13.26
CA ARG A 90 3.66 -5.02 -13.25
C ARG A 90 3.40 -6.52 -13.31
N ASN A 91 2.38 -7.01 -12.61
CA ASN A 91 2.06 -8.43 -12.51
C ASN A 91 1.23 -8.95 -13.69
N GLY A 92 0.76 -8.07 -14.58
CA GLY A 92 -0.13 -8.43 -15.69
C GLY A 92 -1.55 -8.75 -15.23
N ASP A 93 -1.99 -8.24 -14.06
CA ASP A 93 -3.37 -8.36 -13.61
C ASP A 93 -4.34 -7.50 -14.43
N ILE A 94 -3.80 -6.46 -15.05
CA ILE A 94 -4.35 -5.63 -16.10
C ILE A 94 -3.29 -5.55 -17.21
N GLU A 95 -3.48 -4.71 -18.24
CA GLU A 95 -2.48 -4.58 -19.30
C GLU A 95 -1.09 -4.34 -18.72
N ALA A 96 -0.18 -5.30 -18.93
CA ALA A 96 1.18 -5.26 -18.40
C ALA A 96 1.97 -4.10 -18.99
N ASN A 97 2.41 -3.16 -18.14
CA ASN A 97 3.17 -2.00 -18.57
C ASN A 97 4.12 -1.53 -17.47
N GLU A 98 5.40 -1.86 -17.61
CA GLU A 98 6.42 -1.50 -16.61
C GLU A 98 6.63 0.03 -16.48
N SER A 99 6.44 0.79 -17.55
CA SER A 99 6.57 2.25 -17.47
C SER A 99 5.42 2.88 -16.71
N VAL A 100 4.19 2.38 -16.91
CA VAL A 100 3.02 2.80 -16.15
C VAL A 100 3.16 2.38 -14.68
N ALA A 101 3.58 1.14 -14.41
CA ALA A 101 3.85 0.67 -13.05
C ALA A 101 4.85 1.59 -12.33
N TRP A 102 5.93 1.98 -13.01
CA TRP A 102 6.93 2.89 -12.49
C TRP A 102 6.33 4.26 -12.11
N LEU A 103 5.50 4.85 -12.97
CA LEU A 103 4.84 6.14 -12.70
C LEU A 103 3.95 6.05 -11.44
N TYR A 104 3.22 4.94 -11.27
CA TYR A 104 2.43 4.71 -10.06
C TYR A 104 3.31 4.61 -8.81
N TYR A 105 4.47 3.94 -8.86
CA TYR A 105 5.38 3.88 -7.72
C TYR A 105 5.96 5.26 -7.38
N CYS A 106 6.37 6.05 -8.37
CA CYS A 106 6.83 7.42 -8.17
C CYS A 106 5.72 8.30 -7.55
N ARG A 107 4.49 8.16 -8.03
CA ARG A 107 3.36 8.91 -7.48
C ARG A 107 3.04 8.49 -6.04
N ALA A 108 3.03 7.20 -5.76
CA ALA A 108 2.83 6.69 -4.40
C ALA A 108 3.91 7.18 -3.44
N TRP A 109 5.17 7.25 -3.90
CA TRP A 109 6.27 7.82 -3.11
C TRP A 109 6.03 9.29 -2.78
N GLN A 110 5.59 10.10 -3.74
CA GLN A 110 5.24 11.51 -3.49
C GLN A 110 4.12 11.65 -2.45
N LEU A 111 3.08 10.81 -2.54
CA LEU A 111 1.96 10.82 -1.59
C LEU A 111 2.37 10.39 -0.18
N SER A 112 3.27 9.42 -0.06
CA SER A 112 3.74 8.91 1.24
C SER A 112 4.80 9.78 1.93
N GLN A 113 5.29 10.85 1.29
CA GLN A 113 6.24 11.80 1.89
C GLN A 113 5.59 12.70 2.94
N ASN A 114 4.31 13.02 2.78
CA ASN A 114 3.59 13.87 3.72
C ASN A 114 3.37 13.07 5.03
N GLU A 115 4.12 13.47 6.08
CA GLU A 115 4.07 12.90 7.43
C GLU A 115 4.65 11.49 7.58
N LYS A 116 5.54 11.07 6.64
CA LYS A 116 6.18 9.75 6.63
C LYS A 116 5.15 8.67 6.97
N ASP A 117 4.24 8.42 6.03
CA ASP A 117 3.23 7.37 6.15
C ASP A 117 3.93 6.03 6.41
N ILE A 118 4.15 5.73 7.69
CA ILE A 118 4.88 4.56 8.15
C ILE A 118 4.29 3.24 7.63
N LEU A 119 3.01 3.25 7.26
CA LEU A 119 2.33 2.07 6.73
C LEU A 119 2.67 1.83 5.25
N ASN A 120 2.76 2.88 4.45
CA ASN A 120 2.90 2.77 3.00
C ASN A 120 4.31 3.10 2.51
N TYR A 121 4.99 4.06 3.13
CA TYR A 121 6.31 4.52 2.73
C TYR A 121 7.33 3.38 2.54
N PRO A 122 7.54 2.44 3.50
CA PRO A 122 8.50 1.36 3.32
C PRO A 122 8.15 0.41 2.17
N ASN A 123 6.85 0.17 1.95
CA ASN A 123 6.36 -0.64 0.84
C ASN A 123 6.69 -0.01 -0.52
N VAL A 124 6.57 1.31 -0.61
CA VAL A 124 6.88 2.06 -1.84
C VAL A 124 8.39 2.12 -2.05
N CYS A 125 9.18 2.39 -1.01
CA CYS A 125 10.64 2.38 -1.07
C CYS A 125 11.18 1.03 -1.57
N LEU A 126 10.65 -0.08 -1.06
CA LEU A 126 11.03 -1.43 -1.51
C LEU A 126 10.76 -1.62 -3.02
N ARG A 127 9.66 -1.09 -3.56
CA ARG A 127 9.33 -1.15 -4.99
C ARG A 127 10.27 -0.29 -5.83
N LEU A 128 10.57 0.92 -5.39
CA LEU A 128 11.52 1.82 -6.08
C LEU A 128 12.92 1.20 -6.11
N ALA A 129 13.38 0.63 -5.01
CA ALA A 129 14.66 -0.07 -4.95
C ALA A 129 14.68 -1.27 -5.91
N ARG A 130 13.65 -2.11 -5.88
CA ARG A 130 13.57 -3.36 -6.66
C ARG A 130 13.41 -3.10 -8.15
N TYR A 131 12.51 -2.22 -8.54
CA TYR A 131 12.08 -2.04 -9.93
C TYR A 131 12.68 -0.80 -10.60
N GLY A 132 13.56 -0.08 -9.89
CA GLY A 132 14.25 1.11 -10.40
C GLY A 132 15.47 0.84 -11.28
N ALA A 133 15.81 -0.43 -11.59
CA ALA A 133 16.92 -0.76 -12.46
C ALA A 133 16.72 -0.11 -13.86
N GLY A 134 17.77 0.54 -14.37
CA GLY A 134 17.70 1.31 -15.61
C GLY A 134 17.04 2.70 -15.51
N ARG A 135 16.45 3.05 -14.35
CA ARG A 135 15.82 4.37 -14.09
C ARG A 135 16.50 5.12 -12.95
N LEU A 136 17.03 4.39 -11.98
CA LEU A 136 17.76 4.90 -10.82
C LEU A 136 19.19 4.36 -10.84
N THR A 137 20.13 5.14 -10.30
CA THR A 137 21.50 4.66 -10.02
C THR A 137 21.48 3.58 -8.94
N VAL A 138 22.54 2.79 -8.84
CA VAL A 138 22.71 1.79 -7.77
C VAL A 138 22.63 2.46 -6.40
N GLY A 139 23.27 3.63 -6.21
CA GLY A 139 23.21 4.38 -4.96
C GLY A 139 21.80 4.87 -4.59
N GLN A 140 21.01 5.32 -5.55
CA GLN A 140 19.61 5.69 -5.31
C GLN A 140 18.75 4.48 -4.93
N ARG A 141 18.96 3.36 -5.58
CA ARG A 141 18.28 2.10 -5.24
C ARG A 141 18.68 1.61 -3.85
N ALA A 142 19.97 1.69 -3.51
CA ALA A 142 20.47 1.35 -2.18
C ALA A 142 19.86 2.26 -1.09
N PHE A 143 19.74 3.56 -1.36
CA PHE A 143 19.05 4.49 -0.46
C PHE A 143 17.59 4.04 -0.20
N PHE A 144 16.81 3.74 -1.23
CA PHE A 144 15.43 3.27 -1.05
C PHE A 144 15.36 1.92 -0.33
N ALA A 145 16.32 1.02 -0.56
CA ALA A 145 16.37 -0.25 0.14
C ALA A 145 16.66 -0.03 1.65
N ALA A 146 17.60 0.87 1.99
CA ALA A 146 17.90 1.25 3.37
C ALA A 146 16.70 1.89 4.08
N GLU A 147 15.99 2.81 3.42
CA GLU A 147 14.76 3.41 3.92
C GLU A 147 13.69 2.33 4.20
N ALA A 148 13.51 1.38 3.28
CA ALA A 148 12.57 0.28 3.49
C ALA A 148 12.96 -0.58 4.70
N VAL A 149 14.24 -0.92 4.88
CA VAL A 149 14.74 -1.67 6.04
C VAL A 149 14.40 -0.92 7.33
N HIS A 150 14.82 0.35 7.43
CA HIS A 150 14.62 1.18 8.62
C HIS A 150 13.14 1.22 9.03
N TRP A 151 12.24 1.55 8.09
CA TRP A 151 10.84 1.74 8.42
C TRP A 151 10.07 0.42 8.63
N PHE A 152 10.49 -0.70 8.05
CA PHE A 152 9.94 -2.01 8.40
C PHE A 152 10.39 -2.44 9.81
N GLU A 153 11.63 -2.14 10.21
CA GLU A 153 12.10 -2.39 11.57
C GLU A 153 11.31 -1.58 12.60
N GLU A 154 11.06 -0.29 12.35
CA GLU A 154 10.21 0.55 13.19
C GLU A 154 8.78 0.00 13.32
N ARG A 155 8.16 -0.44 12.22
CA ARG A 155 6.83 -1.06 12.22
C ARG A 155 6.78 -2.32 13.09
N ILE A 156 7.79 -3.18 12.99
CA ILE A 156 7.87 -4.41 13.79
C ILE A 156 8.02 -4.06 15.28
N GLN A 157 8.81 -3.06 15.62
CA GLN A 157 8.93 -2.58 17.00
C GLN A 157 7.61 -2.03 17.56
N MET A 158 6.75 -1.48 16.68
CA MET A 158 5.39 -1.04 17.04
C MET A 158 4.36 -2.19 17.08
N GLY A 159 4.79 -3.44 16.86
CA GLY A 159 3.94 -4.64 16.96
C GLY A 159 3.33 -5.11 15.63
N ASP A 160 3.82 -4.64 14.48
CA ASP A 160 3.39 -5.15 13.17
C ASP A 160 4.00 -6.54 12.90
N VAL A 161 3.18 -7.56 12.93
CA VAL A 161 3.57 -8.96 12.70
C VAL A 161 3.59 -9.36 11.21
N TYR A 162 3.24 -8.44 10.29
CA TYR A 162 3.15 -8.73 8.85
C TYR A 162 4.33 -8.17 8.06
N SER A 163 5.23 -7.41 8.68
CA SER A 163 6.36 -6.78 7.99
C SER A 163 7.61 -7.66 7.85
N ASP A 164 7.69 -8.80 8.53
CA ASP A 164 8.89 -9.66 8.57
C ASP A 164 9.38 -10.10 7.18
N GLU A 165 8.46 -10.56 6.32
CA GLU A 165 8.82 -10.98 4.96
C GLU A 165 9.31 -9.81 4.12
N SER A 166 8.66 -8.66 4.23
CA SER A 166 9.02 -7.43 3.51
C SER A 166 10.37 -6.90 3.99
N LEU A 167 10.64 -6.94 5.29
CA LEU A 167 11.93 -6.59 5.88
C LEU A 167 13.03 -7.51 5.35
N ALA A 168 12.81 -8.82 5.35
CA ALA A 168 13.79 -9.78 4.82
C ALA A 168 14.11 -9.53 3.33
N GLN A 169 13.09 -9.15 2.54
CA GLN A 169 13.27 -8.78 1.15
C GLN A 169 14.08 -7.47 0.99
N ALA A 170 13.80 -6.47 1.83
CA ALA A 170 14.50 -5.19 1.81
C ALA A 170 15.99 -5.35 2.19
N LYS A 171 16.29 -6.14 3.23
CA LYS A 171 17.66 -6.44 3.66
C LYS A 171 18.47 -7.13 2.56
N ARG A 172 17.93 -8.18 1.96
CA ARG A 172 18.59 -8.88 0.85
C ARG A 172 18.90 -7.93 -0.32
N LEU A 173 17.93 -7.11 -0.70
CA LEU A 173 18.12 -6.16 -1.78
C LEU A 173 19.16 -5.08 -1.44
N TYR A 174 19.20 -4.62 -0.20
CA TYR A 174 20.21 -3.67 0.27
C TYR A 174 21.63 -4.26 0.19
N GLU A 175 21.81 -5.49 0.66
CA GLU A 175 23.08 -6.22 0.58
C GLU A 175 23.54 -6.42 -0.87
N GLU A 176 22.63 -6.79 -1.78
CA GLU A 176 22.92 -6.92 -3.22
C GLU A 176 23.39 -5.59 -3.86
N LEU A 177 22.83 -4.46 -3.41
CA LEU A 177 23.14 -3.14 -3.95
C LEU A 177 24.37 -2.47 -3.31
N THR A 178 24.80 -2.98 -2.14
CA THR A 178 25.94 -2.46 -1.38
C THR A 178 26.94 -3.59 -1.06
N PRO A 179 27.46 -4.31 -2.09
CA PRO A 179 28.44 -5.35 -1.82
C PRO A 179 29.65 -4.74 -1.10
N ALA A 180 30.12 -5.41 -0.04
CA ALA A 180 31.34 -5.01 0.64
C ALA A 180 32.46 -4.92 -0.40
N VAL A 181 33.13 -3.76 -0.49
CA VAL A 181 34.36 -3.61 -1.28
C VAL A 181 35.41 -4.41 -0.55
N LEU A 182 35.72 -5.61 -1.06
CA LEU A 182 36.85 -6.45 -0.62
C LEU A 182 38.15 -5.85 -1.09
#